data_fd6539965b9ef2c2822425f014679f01
#
_entry.id   fd6539965b9ef2c2822425f014679f01
#
_cell.length_a   1.000
_cell.length_b   1.000
_cell.length_c   1.000
_cell.angle_alpha   90.00
_cell.angle_beta   90.00
_cell.angle_gamma   90.00
#
_symmetry.space_group_name_H-M   'P 1'
#
loop_
_entity.id
_entity.type
_entity.pdbx_description
1 polymer ?
#
loop_
_entity_poly.entity_id
_entity_poly.type
_entity_poly.pdbx_seq_one_letter_code
_entity_poly.pdbx_strand_id
1 'polypeptide(L)'
;MAGNTIDTNQYFESLVLNDKRREQLFADMMNTLYKAPGESILNASGSRSEAKKIYRLVNHLEEQSDNVMESIALATMTKAKAASRQDQRILFIQDTTSISYGHRNIEGMGCYCDSSQKGMNVHSCIATTESGIALGMVHQETCTREKQKSNRKKVIKQKAEQSKRKKIFVG
;
A
#
# COMPACT_ATOMS: atom_id res chain seq x y z
N MET A 1 -16.71 -6.27 27.18
CA MET A 1 -16.72 -6.56 25.74
C MET A 1 -15.54 -7.47 25.46
N ALA A 2 -15.78 -8.73 25.08
CA ALA A 2 -14.72 -9.64 24.70
C ALA A 2 -14.07 -9.08 23.43
N GLY A 3 -12.81 -8.67 23.52
CA GLY A 3 -12.08 -8.19 22.37
C GLY A 3 -11.96 -9.31 21.34
N ASN A 4 -12.53 -9.11 20.15
CA ASN A 4 -12.31 -10.00 19.02
C ASN A 4 -10.82 -10.08 18.77
N THR A 5 -10.20 -11.19 19.13
CA THR A 5 -8.82 -11.48 18.73
C THR A 5 -8.91 -12.02 17.31
N ILE A 6 -8.23 -11.40 16.36
CA ILE A 6 -8.09 -12.02 15.04
C ILE A 6 -7.29 -13.31 15.25
N ASP A 7 -7.80 -14.40 14.74
CA ASP A 7 -6.98 -15.59 14.57
C ASP A 7 -6.00 -15.32 13.43
N THR A 8 -4.86 -14.72 13.76
CA THR A 8 -3.81 -14.38 12.81
C THR A 8 -3.28 -15.62 12.09
N ASN A 9 -3.40 -16.81 12.68
CA ASN A 9 -2.99 -18.04 12.05
C ASN A 9 -3.79 -18.32 10.77
N GLN A 10 -5.09 -18.02 10.75
CA GLN A 10 -5.91 -18.18 9.54
C GLN A 10 -5.49 -17.29 8.36
N TYR A 11 -4.86 -16.15 8.64
CA TYR A 11 -4.44 -15.21 7.59
C TYR A 11 -3.01 -15.43 7.10
N PHE A 12 -2.18 -16.03 7.95
CA PHE A 12 -0.75 -16.14 7.69
C PHE A 12 -0.22 -17.57 7.81
N GLU A 13 -1.10 -18.56 7.69
CA GLU A 13 -0.73 -19.99 7.73
C GLU A 13 0.31 -20.36 6.66
N SER A 14 0.27 -19.66 5.53
CA SER A 14 1.24 -19.81 4.43
C SER A 14 2.49 -18.93 4.55
N LEU A 15 2.55 -18.03 5.54
CA LEU A 15 3.68 -17.15 5.72
C LEU A 15 4.83 -17.91 6.39
N VAL A 16 5.93 -18.06 5.67
CA VAL A 16 7.16 -18.69 6.16
C VAL A 16 8.24 -17.61 6.30
N LEU A 17 8.60 -17.28 7.54
CA LEU A 17 9.68 -16.32 7.84
C LEU A 17 11.01 -17.01 8.20
N ASN A 18 11.09 -18.35 8.04
CA ASN A 18 12.26 -19.16 8.37
C ASN A 18 12.75 -19.06 9.82
N ASP A 19 11.92 -18.48 10.71
CA ASP A 19 12.20 -18.32 12.14
C ASP A 19 10.88 -18.25 12.92
N LYS A 20 10.57 -19.26 13.70
CA LYS A 20 9.34 -19.34 14.52
C LYS A 20 9.15 -18.16 15.48
N ARG A 21 10.24 -17.57 15.97
CA ARG A 21 10.15 -16.38 16.84
C ARG A 21 9.68 -15.16 16.07
N ARG A 22 10.10 -15.04 14.80
CA ARG A 22 9.64 -13.95 13.93
C ARG A 22 8.20 -14.14 13.50
N GLU A 23 7.78 -15.37 13.22
CA GLU A 23 6.39 -15.70 12.93
C GLU A 23 5.48 -15.34 14.11
N GLN A 24 5.88 -15.70 15.33
CA GLN A 24 5.14 -15.31 16.53
C GLN A 24 5.13 -13.79 16.71
N LEU A 25 6.26 -13.11 16.54
CA LEU A 25 6.35 -11.66 16.67
C LEU A 25 5.50 -10.95 15.59
N PHE A 26 5.40 -11.52 14.39
CA PHE A 26 4.52 -11.04 13.34
C PHE A 26 3.04 -11.14 13.74
N ALA A 27 2.64 -12.29 14.28
CA ALA A 27 1.29 -12.49 14.79
C ALA A 27 0.94 -11.52 15.92
N ASP A 28 1.88 -11.30 16.85
CA ASP A 28 1.73 -10.34 17.96
C ASP A 28 1.62 -8.90 17.44
N MET A 29 2.43 -8.53 16.43
CA MET A 29 2.37 -7.23 15.77
C MET A 29 0.99 -7.02 15.12
N MET A 30 0.49 -7.99 14.37
CA MET A 30 -0.81 -7.89 13.71
C MET A 30 -1.94 -7.74 14.72
N ASN A 31 -1.93 -8.50 15.82
CA ASN A 31 -2.89 -8.38 16.91
C ASN A 31 -2.80 -7.01 17.60
N THR A 32 -1.59 -6.48 17.78
CA THR A 32 -1.36 -5.17 18.38
C THR A 32 -1.97 -4.06 17.53
N LEU A 33 -1.69 -4.06 16.23
CA LEU A 33 -2.22 -3.07 15.29
C LEU A 33 -3.74 -3.18 15.11
N TYR A 34 -4.27 -4.40 15.12
CA TYR A 34 -5.71 -4.62 15.03
C TYR A 34 -6.49 -4.06 16.23
N LYS A 35 -5.92 -4.17 17.44
CA LYS A 35 -6.56 -3.66 18.67
C LYS A 35 -6.54 -2.14 18.77
N ALA A 36 -5.65 -1.47 18.02
CA ALA A 36 -5.46 -0.02 18.04
C ALA A 36 -5.43 0.57 16.61
N PRO A 37 -6.55 0.47 15.86
CA PRO A 37 -6.61 0.95 14.49
C PRO A 37 -6.41 2.47 14.41
N GLY A 38 -5.52 2.89 13.51
CA GLY A 38 -5.18 4.31 13.30
C GLY A 38 -4.11 4.87 14.25
N GLU A 39 -3.69 4.10 15.26
CA GLU A 39 -2.61 4.50 16.14
C GLU A 39 -1.22 4.29 15.51
N SER A 40 -0.24 5.07 15.96
CA SER A 40 1.15 4.80 15.64
C SER A 40 1.62 3.50 16.28
N ILE A 41 2.63 2.84 15.68
CA ILE A 41 3.22 1.61 16.24
C ILE A 41 3.63 1.82 17.70
N LEU A 42 4.19 2.98 18.05
CA LEU A 42 4.60 3.31 19.39
C LEU A 42 3.42 3.34 20.37
N ASN A 43 2.33 3.98 19.99
CA ASN A 43 1.13 4.09 20.81
C ASN A 43 0.43 2.73 20.94
N ALA A 44 0.28 2.03 19.83
CA ALA A 44 -0.35 0.70 19.80
C ALA A 44 0.39 -0.33 20.65
N SER A 45 1.72 -0.27 20.68
CA SER A 45 2.58 -1.23 21.42
C SER A 45 2.57 -1.04 22.93
N GLY A 46 2.08 0.08 23.44
CA GLY A 46 2.08 0.41 24.87
C GLY A 46 3.47 0.59 25.52
N SER A 47 4.56 0.24 24.82
CA SER A 47 5.92 0.45 25.31
C SER A 47 6.93 0.67 24.18
N ARG A 48 8.00 1.43 24.49
CA ARG A 48 9.11 1.63 23.54
C ARG A 48 9.84 0.32 23.21
N SER A 49 9.90 -0.60 24.16
CA SER A 49 10.56 -1.90 23.97
C SER A 49 9.83 -2.74 22.92
N GLU A 50 8.51 -2.83 23.02
CA GLU A 50 7.66 -3.54 22.06
C GLU A 50 7.70 -2.86 20.69
N ALA A 51 7.57 -1.55 20.64
CA ALA A 51 7.67 -0.80 19.38
C ALA A 51 9.01 -1.07 18.66
N LYS A 52 10.14 -1.11 19.39
CA LYS A 52 11.45 -1.45 18.80
C LYS A 52 11.48 -2.85 18.21
N LYS A 53 10.84 -3.83 18.83
CA LYS A 53 10.75 -5.19 18.28
C LYS A 53 9.97 -5.19 16.95
N ILE A 54 8.86 -4.48 16.92
CA ILE A 54 8.03 -4.34 15.72
C ILE A 54 8.81 -3.64 14.59
N TYR A 55 9.47 -2.51 14.85
CA TYR A 55 10.28 -1.82 13.83
C TYR A 55 11.41 -2.70 13.28
N ARG A 56 12.07 -3.49 14.13
CA ARG A 56 13.11 -4.43 13.66
C ARG A 56 12.51 -5.54 12.79
N LEU A 57 11.33 -6.03 13.15
CA LEU A 57 10.63 -7.01 12.33
C LEU A 57 10.25 -6.40 10.99
N VAL A 58 9.64 -5.21 10.95
CA VAL A 58 9.25 -4.53 9.70
C VAL A 58 10.44 -4.34 8.77
N ASN A 59 11.59 -3.88 9.28
CA ASN A 59 12.82 -3.77 8.49
C ASN A 59 13.27 -5.11 7.91
N HIS A 60 13.08 -6.20 8.65
CA HIS A 60 13.42 -7.53 8.14
C HIS A 60 12.41 -8.03 7.09
N LEU A 61 11.12 -7.66 7.24
CA LEU A 61 10.07 -8.02 6.29
C LEU A 61 10.19 -7.25 4.96
N GLU A 62 10.95 -6.16 4.91
CA GLU A 62 11.18 -5.40 3.67
C GLU A 62 11.74 -6.30 2.57
N GLU A 63 12.66 -7.22 2.91
CA GLU A 63 13.23 -8.19 1.98
C GLU A 63 12.25 -9.34 1.61
N GLN A 64 11.13 -9.45 2.33
CA GLN A 64 10.13 -10.51 2.19
C GLN A 64 8.71 -9.96 1.95
N SER A 65 8.60 -8.72 1.52
CA SER A 65 7.31 -8.04 1.32
C SER A 65 6.38 -8.82 0.38
N ASP A 66 6.91 -9.41 -0.68
CA ASP A 66 6.14 -10.18 -1.65
C ASP A 66 5.54 -11.43 -1.01
N ASN A 67 6.28 -12.15 -0.16
CA ASN A 67 5.79 -13.32 0.57
C ASN A 67 4.65 -12.97 1.54
N VAL A 68 4.75 -11.82 2.22
CA VAL A 68 3.70 -11.33 3.13
C VAL A 68 2.44 -11.00 2.34
N MET A 69 2.57 -10.29 1.23
CA MET A 69 1.45 -9.92 0.37
C MET A 69 0.79 -11.13 -0.27
N GLU A 70 1.57 -12.08 -0.75
CA GLU A 70 1.08 -13.34 -1.31
C GLU A 70 0.29 -14.14 -0.27
N SER A 71 0.79 -14.23 0.96
CA SER A 71 0.09 -14.92 2.06
C SER A 71 -1.26 -14.28 2.38
N ILE A 72 -1.33 -12.95 2.43
CA ILE A 72 -2.58 -12.22 2.64
C ILE A 72 -3.55 -12.48 1.50
N ALA A 73 -3.08 -12.41 0.25
CA ALA A 73 -3.90 -12.65 -0.93
C ALA A 73 -4.45 -14.09 -0.95
N LEU A 74 -3.63 -15.08 -0.64
CA LEU A 74 -4.02 -16.48 -0.59
C LEU A 74 -5.11 -16.73 0.47
N ALA A 75 -4.94 -16.20 1.67
CA ALA A 75 -5.94 -16.28 2.74
C ALA A 75 -7.26 -15.62 2.33
N THR A 76 -7.19 -14.44 1.69
CA THR A 76 -8.36 -13.73 1.17
C THR A 76 -9.07 -14.54 0.09
N MET A 77 -8.33 -15.11 -0.87
CA MET A 77 -8.91 -15.93 -1.94
C MET A 77 -9.54 -17.21 -1.40
N THR A 78 -8.99 -17.80 -0.34
CA THR A 78 -9.57 -18.96 0.32
C THR A 78 -10.94 -18.62 0.94
N LYS A 79 -11.05 -17.47 1.62
CA LYS A 79 -12.32 -16.96 2.15
C LYS A 79 -13.33 -16.64 1.05
N ALA A 80 -12.87 -16.00 -0.03
CA ALA A 80 -13.70 -15.68 -1.17
C ALA A 80 -14.28 -16.94 -1.84
N LYS A 81 -13.46 -17.97 -2.01
CA LYS A 81 -13.92 -19.29 -2.52
C LYS A 81 -14.94 -19.94 -1.59
N ALA A 82 -14.73 -19.86 -0.27
CA ALA A 82 -15.69 -20.42 0.70
C ALA A 82 -17.02 -19.67 0.65
N ALA A 83 -17.01 -18.33 0.59
CA ALA A 83 -18.22 -17.52 0.47
C ALA A 83 -18.94 -17.75 -0.87
N SER A 84 -18.23 -17.88 -1.97
CA SER A 84 -18.80 -18.15 -3.30
C SER A 84 -19.53 -19.51 -3.36
N ARG A 85 -19.08 -20.51 -2.61
CA ARG A 85 -19.77 -21.82 -2.52
C ARG A 85 -21.11 -21.75 -1.79
N GLN A 86 -21.38 -20.64 -1.09
CA GLN A 86 -22.64 -20.35 -0.41
C GLN A 86 -23.55 -19.44 -1.24
N ASP A 87 -23.40 -19.46 -2.56
CA ASP A 87 -24.12 -18.60 -3.54
C ASP A 87 -24.00 -17.10 -3.28
N GLN A 88 -22.92 -16.66 -2.61
CA GLN A 88 -22.63 -15.26 -2.43
C GLN A 88 -21.79 -14.74 -3.60
N ARG A 89 -22.19 -13.62 -4.16
CA ARG A 89 -21.35 -12.91 -5.14
C ARG A 89 -20.17 -12.26 -4.45
N ILE A 90 -18.99 -12.40 -5.04
CA ILE A 90 -17.78 -11.77 -4.57
C ILE A 90 -17.45 -10.59 -5.47
N LEU A 91 -17.29 -9.43 -4.86
CA LEU A 91 -16.91 -8.19 -5.53
C LEU A 91 -15.42 -7.92 -5.29
N PHE A 92 -14.69 -7.62 -6.36
CA PHE A 92 -13.30 -7.18 -6.29
C PHE A 92 -13.27 -5.67 -6.53
N ILE A 93 -13.09 -4.91 -5.46
CA ILE A 93 -13.10 -3.45 -5.47
C ILE A 93 -11.67 -2.95 -5.58
N GLN A 94 -11.40 -2.14 -6.61
CA GLN A 94 -10.08 -1.56 -6.84
C GLN A 94 -10.15 -0.05 -6.63
N ASP A 95 -9.14 0.49 -5.95
CA ASP A 95 -8.97 1.93 -5.77
C ASP A 95 -7.50 2.31 -5.71
N THR A 96 -7.22 3.56 -6.04
CA THR A 96 -5.88 4.14 -5.96
C THR A 96 -5.86 5.31 -5.00
N THR A 97 -5.17 5.15 -3.89
CA THR A 97 -4.98 6.18 -2.88
C THR A 97 -3.62 6.85 -3.06
N SER A 98 -3.60 8.19 -3.03
CA SER A 98 -2.35 8.96 -3.06
C SER A 98 -1.91 9.33 -1.64
N ILE A 99 -0.70 8.92 -1.28
CA ILE A 99 -0.09 9.26 0.01
C ILE A 99 0.92 10.38 -0.22
N SER A 100 0.68 11.54 0.37
CA SER A 100 1.57 12.71 0.28
C SER A 100 2.42 12.84 1.54
N TYR A 101 3.71 12.98 1.34
CA TYR A 101 4.67 13.35 2.41
C TYR A 101 5.02 14.84 2.38
N GLY A 102 4.32 15.61 1.55
CA GLY A 102 4.53 17.05 1.41
C GLY A 102 5.91 17.39 0.84
N HIS A 103 6.59 18.32 1.50
CA HIS A 103 7.93 18.77 1.07
C HIS A 103 9.08 18.04 1.79
N ARG A 104 8.79 16.96 2.51
CA ARG A 104 9.84 16.18 3.19
C ARG A 104 10.77 15.57 2.15
N ASN A 105 12.07 15.75 2.35
CA ASN A 105 13.07 15.11 1.50
C ASN A 105 13.28 13.67 1.97
N ILE A 106 12.61 12.74 1.31
CA ILE A 106 12.76 11.29 1.55
C ILE A 106 13.58 10.75 0.38
N GLU A 107 14.73 10.17 0.70
CA GLU A 107 15.61 9.58 -0.28
C GLU A 107 14.91 8.43 -1.03
N GLY A 108 15.12 8.34 -2.33
CA GLY A 108 14.48 7.33 -3.18
C GLY A 108 13.00 7.53 -3.47
N MET A 109 12.32 8.47 -2.79
CA MET A 109 10.90 8.69 -3.01
C MET A 109 10.65 9.61 -4.20
N GLY A 110 9.82 9.13 -5.13
CA GLY A 110 9.31 9.90 -6.27
C GLY A 110 8.20 10.90 -5.89
N CYS A 111 7.42 11.31 -6.88
CA CYS A 111 6.25 12.16 -6.72
C CYS A 111 4.98 11.33 -6.94
N TYR A 112 3.89 11.63 -6.23
CA TYR A 112 2.62 10.92 -6.42
C TYR A 112 1.76 11.52 -7.54
N CYS A 113 2.03 12.77 -7.92
CA CYS A 113 1.36 13.48 -9.02
C CYS A 113 2.37 14.34 -9.78
N ASP A 114 1.90 15.16 -10.70
CA ASP A 114 2.74 16.09 -11.47
C ASP A 114 3.30 17.27 -10.64
N SER A 115 2.99 17.29 -9.35
CA SER A 115 3.52 18.26 -8.39
C SER A 115 4.95 17.92 -7.97
N SER A 116 5.59 18.90 -7.29
CA SER A 116 6.90 18.67 -6.65
C SER A 116 6.79 17.95 -5.30
N GLN A 117 5.57 17.60 -4.88
CA GLN A 117 5.34 16.96 -3.60
C GLN A 117 5.74 15.49 -3.64
N LYS A 118 6.52 15.10 -2.64
CA LYS A 118 6.95 13.72 -2.47
C LYS A 118 5.79 12.85 -1.99
N GLY A 119 5.73 11.64 -2.53
CA GLY A 119 4.66 10.70 -2.18
C GLY A 119 4.64 9.47 -3.08
N MET A 120 3.63 8.64 -2.87
CA MET A 120 3.39 7.44 -3.65
C MET A 120 1.90 7.27 -3.91
N ASN A 121 1.58 6.53 -4.95
CA ASN A 121 0.24 6.01 -5.16
C ASN A 121 0.22 4.55 -4.70
N VAL A 122 -0.81 4.19 -3.97
CA VAL A 122 -1.07 2.83 -3.51
C VAL A 122 -2.33 2.36 -4.20
N HIS A 123 -2.20 1.42 -5.12
CA HIS A 123 -3.31 0.77 -5.78
C HIS A 123 -3.64 -0.51 -5.03
N SER A 124 -4.87 -0.62 -4.54
CA SER A 124 -5.31 -1.74 -3.72
C SER A 124 -6.53 -2.42 -4.34
N CYS A 125 -6.59 -3.75 -4.20
CA CYS A 125 -7.75 -4.56 -4.56
C CYS A 125 -8.21 -5.33 -3.33
N ILE A 126 -9.46 -5.12 -2.91
CA ILE A 126 -10.11 -5.82 -1.80
C ILE A 126 -11.24 -6.71 -2.32
N ALA A 127 -11.37 -7.91 -1.72
CA ALA A 127 -12.52 -8.78 -1.94
C ALA A 127 -13.58 -8.51 -0.86
N THR A 128 -14.84 -8.40 -1.28
CA THR A 128 -16.00 -8.25 -0.40
C THR A 128 -17.13 -9.17 -0.85
N THR A 129 -18.03 -9.52 0.06
CA THR A 129 -19.31 -10.12 -0.30
C THR A 129 -20.25 -9.04 -0.86
N GLU A 130 -21.31 -9.46 -1.56
CA GLU A 130 -22.37 -8.56 -2.03
C GLU A 130 -23.04 -7.79 -0.88
N SER A 131 -23.09 -8.37 0.32
CA SER A 131 -23.59 -7.72 1.53
C SER A 131 -22.63 -6.71 2.16
N GLY A 132 -21.45 -6.50 1.57
CA GLY A 132 -20.44 -5.53 2.04
C GLY A 132 -19.50 -6.07 3.14
N ILE A 133 -19.47 -7.37 3.38
CA ILE A 133 -18.52 -7.96 4.34
C ILE A 133 -17.14 -8.03 3.67
N ALA A 134 -16.15 -7.31 4.22
CA ALA A 134 -14.78 -7.37 3.73
C ALA A 134 -14.15 -8.74 4.03
N LEU A 135 -13.65 -9.40 3.01
CA LEU A 135 -12.97 -10.70 3.10
C LEU A 135 -11.46 -10.53 3.27
N GLY A 136 -10.90 -9.47 2.71
CA GLY A 136 -9.49 -9.14 2.82
C GLY A 136 -8.94 -8.47 1.57
N MET A 137 -7.63 -8.26 1.58
CA MET A 137 -6.88 -7.68 0.46
C MET A 137 -6.38 -8.80 -0.47
N VAL A 138 -6.57 -8.58 -1.77
CA VAL A 138 -6.16 -9.54 -2.83
C VAL A 138 -4.87 -9.09 -3.48
N HIS A 139 -4.72 -7.78 -3.64
CA HIS A 139 -3.54 -7.20 -4.30
C HIS A 139 -3.29 -5.80 -3.78
N GLN A 140 -2.02 -5.43 -3.69
CA GLN A 140 -1.61 -4.06 -3.44
C GLN A 140 -0.31 -3.78 -4.19
N GLU A 141 -0.27 -2.67 -4.88
CA GLU A 141 0.91 -2.19 -5.59
C GLU A 141 1.18 -0.73 -5.20
N THR A 142 2.44 -0.41 -5.00
CA THR A 142 2.88 0.96 -4.74
C THR A 142 3.67 1.48 -5.94
N CYS A 143 3.36 2.67 -6.40
CA CYS A 143 4.11 3.31 -7.47
C CYS A 143 4.40 4.77 -7.15
N THR A 144 5.55 5.22 -7.61
CA THR A 144 5.96 6.62 -7.59
C THR A 144 6.22 7.08 -9.02
N ARG A 145 6.02 8.36 -9.29
CA ARG A 145 6.39 8.94 -10.58
C ARG A 145 7.74 9.62 -10.46
N GLU A 146 8.58 9.41 -11.46
CA GLU A 146 9.77 10.27 -11.60
C GLU A 146 9.33 11.69 -11.89
N LYS A 147 10.04 12.66 -11.31
CA LYS A 147 9.80 14.08 -11.59
C LYS A 147 10.01 14.32 -13.09
N GLN A 148 8.94 14.47 -13.85
CA GLN A 148 9.07 14.87 -15.25
C GLN A 148 9.83 16.20 -15.31
N LYS A 149 11.01 16.19 -15.88
CA LYS A 149 11.71 17.44 -16.26
C LYS A 149 10.76 18.15 -17.23
N SER A 150 10.10 19.21 -16.77
CA SER A 150 9.10 19.88 -17.57
C SER A 150 9.73 20.35 -18.88
N ASN A 151 9.37 19.72 -19.98
CA ASN A 151 9.71 20.17 -21.34
C ASN A 151 8.99 21.48 -21.72
N ARG A 152 8.35 22.16 -20.73
CA ARG A 152 7.67 23.45 -20.96
C ARG A 152 8.55 24.49 -21.66
N LYS A 153 9.84 24.52 -21.34
CA LYS A 153 10.76 25.43 -22.04
C LYS A 153 10.95 25.07 -23.52
N LYS A 154 10.95 23.79 -23.91
CA LYS A 154 11.01 23.37 -25.30
C LYS A 154 9.72 23.67 -26.05
N VAL A 155 8.53 23.40 -25.44
CA VAL A 155 7.23 23.68 -26.06
C VAL A 155 7.00 25.18 -26.23
N ILE A 156 7.39 26.02 -25.26
CA ILE A 156 7.28 27.47 -25.37
C ILE A 156 8.23 27.99 -26.47
N LYS A 157 9.46 27.48 -26.56
CA LYS A 157 10.39 27.85 -27.64
C LYS A 157 9.86 27.47 -29.03
N GLN A 158 9.33 26.25 -29.17
CA GLN A 158 8.73 25.80 -30.44
C GLN A 158 7.50 26.63 -30.85
N LYS A 159 6.61 26.97 -29.91
CA LYS A 159 5.45 27.85 -30.18
C LYS A 159 5.88 29.27 -30.55
N ALA A 160 6.92 29.81 -29.91
CA ALA A 160 7.48 31.13 -30.25
C ALA A 160 8.13 31.17 -31.63
N GLU A 161 8.83 30.09 -32.01
CA GLU A 161 9.45 29.97 -33.38
C GLU A 161 8.37 29.79 -34.45
N GLN A 162 7.32 29.00 -34.21
CA GLN A 162 6.21 28.87 -35.13
C GLN A 162 5.42 30.18 -35.31
N SER A 163 5.24 30.94 -34.23
CA SER A 163 4.59 32.25 -34.31
C SER A 163 5.45 33.28 -35.10
N LYS A 164 6.76 33.25 -34.99
CA LYS A 164 7.67 34.09 -35.80
C LYS A 164 7.63 33.71 -37.29
N ARG A 165 7.58 32.42 -37.62
CA ARG A 165 7.47 31.94 -39.02
C ARG A 165 6.14 32.35 -39.67
N LYS A 166 5.03 32.36 -38.93
CA LYS A 166 3.73 32.81 -39.46
C LYS A 166 3.70 34.33 -39.75
N LYS A 167 4.46 35.15 -39.04
CA LYS A 167 4.55 36.61 -39.30
C LYS A 167 5.35 36.98 -40.53
N ILE A 168 6.22 36.13 -41.02
CA ILE A 168 7.07 36.37 -42.20
C ILE A 168 6.30 36.05 -43.52
N PHE A 169 5.18 35.32 -43.46
CA PHE A 169 4.39 34.92 -44.62
C PHE A 169 3.15 35.81 -44.89
N VAL A 170 2.97 36.93 -44.18
CA VAL A 170 1.84 37.86 -44.32
C VAL A 170 2.36 39.29 -44.56
N GLY A 171 3.44 39.40 -45.34
CA GLY A 171 4.00 40.65 -45.81
C GLY A 171 4.23 40.63 -47.30
#